data_2d74739f5326b7aaeb3b57d1dddda664
#
_entry.id   2d74739f5326b7aaeb3b57d1dddda664
#
_cell.length_a   1.000
_cell.length_b   1.000
_cell.length_c   1.000
_cell.angle_alpha   90.00
_cell.angle_beta   90.00
_cell.angle_gamma   90.00
#
_symmetry.space_group_name_H-M   'P 1'
#
loop_
_entity.id
_entity.type
_entity.pdbx_description
1 polymer ?
#
loop_
_entity_poly.entity_id
_entity_poly.type
_entity_poly.pdbx_seq_one_letter_code
_entity_poly.pdbx_strand_id
1 'polypeptide(L)'
;MSFHPHPLTVGFAVLLLVVAVWFGVRSRHTRGRIATMVLDIVLAVLVGLIGMHPVIGESGRENSTVDADIVLMVDTTTSMAARDHGSKTRLSGAIRDIARLASAFSGARFTLVTFDNEARVAVASTTDTGTIVSAANSLTWREDTKGTGTDIGVGVPAAVEALQKARESAPQATRMVFYLGDGEQTATRAPGSFAALKPLVTSGTIYGYGTAKGAPMARSAFDSSDVTYHGRKAISHADHVTLTTAARQAGLSFAARSPGRTLTPPQVSLNRTSHEEQMSAGTDLAWILGLVAAADVAVQLTMSARRLRRARKDVP
;
A
#
# COMPACT_ATOMS: atom_id res chain seq x y z
N MET A 1 -15.67 12.19 11.79
CA MET A 1 -15.26 13.58 12.06
C MET A 1 -14.36 13.59 13.27
N SER A 2 -13.13 14.01 13.12
CA SER A 2 -12.19 14.18 14.24
C SER A 2 -11.94 15.67 14.45
N PHE A 3 -11.63 16.07 15.71
CA PHE A 3 -11.38 17.45 16.10
C PHE A 3 -10.00 17.51 16.76
N HIS A 4 -9.17 18.44 16.29
CA HIS A 4 -7.83 18.69 16.85
C HIS A 4 -7.77 20.13 17.38
N PRO A 5 -8.21 20.40 18.63
CA PRO A 5 -8.33 21.75 19.15
C PRO A 5 -6.97 22.40 19.36
N HIS A 6 -6.77 23.57 18.75
CA HIS A 6 -5.59 24.39 19.00
C HIS A 6 -5.89 25.37 20.14
N PRO A 7 -5.24 25.27 21.31
CA PRO A 7 -5.64 25.98 22.52
C PRO A 7 -5.64 27.52 22.39
N LEU A 8 -4.72 28.07 21.57
CA LEU A 8 -4.63 29.52 21.37
C LEU A 8 -5.82 30.06 20.54
N THR A 9 -6.26 29.34 19.50
CA THR A 9 -7.39 29.78 18.66
C THR A 9 -8.73 29.64 19.37
N VAL A 10 -8.88 28.58 20.16
CA VAL A 10 -10.07 28.40 21.01
C VAL A 10 -10.12 29.50 22.08
N GLY A 11 -9.02 29.83 22.75
CA GLY A 11 -8.91 30.91 23.71
C GLY A 11 -9.26 32.28 23.11
N PHE A 12 -8.78 32.54 21.88
CA PHE A 12 -9.09 33.79 21.15
C PHE A 12 -10.57 33.87 20.75
N ALA A 13 -11.21 32.79 20.33
CA ALA A 13 -12.63 32.74 20.02
C ALA A 13 -13.50 33.04 21.29
N VAL A 14 -13.13 32.47 22.42
CA VAL A 14 -13.80 32.75 23.70
C VAL A 14 -13.66 34.23 24.07
N LEU A 15 -12.47 34.81 23.90
CA LEU A 15 -12.25 36.25 24.14
C LEU A 15 -13.14 37.12 23.25
N LEU A 16 -13.21 36.82 21.94
CA LEU A 16 -14.08 37.52 20.99
C LEU A 16 -15.55 37.43 21.40
N LEU A 17 -16.01 36.27 21.84
CA LEU A 17 -17.38 36.05 22.27
C LEU A 17 -17.68 36.90 23.50
N VAL A 18 -16.81 36.93 24.51
CA VAL A 18 -16.96 37.73 25.74
C VAL A 18 -17.04 39.22 25.39
N VAL A 19 -16.16 39.69 24.49
CA VAL A 19 -16.15 41.10 24.06
C VAL A 19 -17.43 41.43 23.30
N ALA A 20 -17.90 40.59 22.37
CA ALA A 20 -19.13 40.80 21.64
C ALA A 20 -20.37 40.89 22.57
N VAL A 21 -20.46 39.98 23.52
CA VAL A 21 -21.55 39.97 24.52
C VAL A 21 -21.49 41.23 25.40
N TRP A 22 -20.28 41.60 25.92
CA TRP A 22 -20.09 42.77 26.78
C TRP A 22 -20.50 44.08 26.07
N PHE A 23 -20.08 44.26 24.82
CA PHE A 23 -20.51 45.41 23.98
C PHE A 23 -21.99 45.38 23.68
N GLY A 24 -22.56 44.20 23.42
CA GLY A 24 -23.99 44.02 23.15
C GLY A 24 -24.88 44.41 24.33
N VAL A 25 -24.51 44.00 25.56
CA VAL A 25 -25.23 44.29 26.80
C VAL A 25 -25.13 45.77 27.15
N ARG A 26 -23.98 46.40 26.92
CA ARG A 26 -23.72 47.82 27.27
C ARG A 26 -24.36 48.81 26.27
N SER A 27 -24.69 48.39 25.07
CA SER A 27 -25.27 49.26 24.02
C SER A 27 -26.77 49.32 24.10
N ARG A 28 -27.37 50.53 24.12
CA ARG A 28 -28.83 50.72 24.09
C ARG A 28 -29.41 50.14 22.77
N HIS A 29 -30.50 49.39 22.88
CA HIS A 29 -31.10 48.55 21.82
C HIS A 29 -31.61 49.40 20.62
N THR A 30 -30.82 49.46 19.57
CA THR A 30 -31.30 49.90 18.27
C THR A 30 -31.24 48.73 17.29
N ARG A 31 -32.21 48.54 16.38
CA ARG A 31 -32.30 47.41 15.42
C ARG A 31 -30.98 47.19 14.63
N GLY A 32 -30.27 48.26 14.30
CA GLY A 32 -29.00 48.17 13.57
C GLY A 32 -27.80 47.66 14.42
N ARG A 33 -27.86 47.74 15.76
CA ARG A 33 -26.82 47.23 16.68
C ARG A 33 -27.05 45.75 17.00
N ILE A 34 -28.30 45.30 17.04
CA ILE A 34 -28.60 43.87 17.21
C ILE A 34 -28.01 43.05 16.04
N ALA A 35 -28.15 43.56 14.80
CA ALA A 35 -27.56 42.89 13.62
C ALA A 35 -26.02 42.76 13.69
N THR A 36 -25.31 43.80 14.17
CA THR A 36 -23.84 43.71 14.34
C THR A 36 -23.46 42.75 15.46
N MET A 37 -24.17 42.74 16.58
CA MET A 37 -23.92 41.80 17.67
C MET A 37 -24.11 40.35 17.23
N VAL A 38 -25.12 40.06 16.42
CA VAL A 38 -25.31 38.69 15.86
C VAL A 38 -24.15 38.31 14.97
N LEU A 39 -23.69 39.20 14.06
CA LEU A 39 -22.55 38.96 13.21
C LEU A 39 -21.24 38.73 14.00
N ASP A 40 -21.00 39.51 15.08
CA ASP A 40 -19.84 39.35 15.96
C ASP A 40 -19.84 37.99 16.67
N ILE A 41 -21.02 37.53 17.12
CA ILE A 41 -21.19 36.20 17.71
C ILE A 41 -20.95 35.10 16.69
N VAL A 42 -21.49 35.24 15.47
CA VAL A 42 -21.28 34.28 14.38
C VAL A 42 -19.78 34.18 14.05
N LEU A 43 -19.09 35.31 13.96
CA LEU A 43 -17.65 35.35 13.71
C LEU A 43 -16.87 34.62 14.81
N ALA A 44 -17.21 34.87 16.07
CA ALA A 44 -16.55 34.21 17.21
C ALA A 44 -16.76 32.69 17.18
N VAL A 45 -17.96 32.23 16.86
CA VAL A 45 -18.27 30.81 16.71
C VAL A 45 -17.48 30.19 15.52
N LEU A 46 -17.43 30.88 14.37
CA LEU A 46 -16.66 30.40 13.20
C LEU A 46 -15.16 30.28 13.52
N VAL A 47 -14.58 31.26 14.20
CA VAL A 47 -13.16 31.21 14.64
C VAL A 47 -12.95 30.06 15.60
N GLY A 48 -13.88 29.79 16.52
CA GLY A 48 -13.84 28.63 17.41
C GLY A 48 -13.87 27.30 16.65
N LEU A 49 -14.76 27.18 15.68
CA LEU A 49 -14.85 25.99 14.82
C LEU A 49 -13.61 25.78 13.96
N ILE A 50 -13.02 26.85 13.39
CA ILE A 50 -11.74 26.79 12.68
C ILE A 50 -10.63 26.29 13.62
N GLY A 51 -10.60 26.80 14.87
CA GLY A 51 -9.63 26.39 15.88
C GLY A 51 -9.76 24.93 16.33
N MET A 52 -10.90 24.31 16.10
CA MET A 52 -11.12 22.87 16.36
C MET A 52 -10.60 21.97 15.22
N HIS A 53 -10.13 22.53 14.09
CA HIS A 53 -9.68 21.81 12.89
C HIS A 53 -10.58 20.61 12.54
N PRO A 54 -11.83 20.85 12.12
CA PRO A 54 -12.74 19.78 11.77
C PRO A 54 -12.26 19.08 10.48
N VAL A 55 -11.97 17.78 10.59
CA VAL A 55 -11.53 16.96 9.48
C VAL A 55 -12.62 15.95 9.15
N ILE A 56 -13.04 15.92 7.88
CA ILE A 56 -13.91 14.87 7.33
C ILE A 56 -13.06 13.94 6.49
N GLY A 57 -13.06 12.67 6.85
CA GLY A 57 -12.34 11.61 6.17
C GLY A 57 -12.28 10.38 7.07
N GLU A 58 -11.97 9.23 6.51
CA GLU A 58 -11.78 8.03 7.29
C GLU A 58 -10.70 8.29 8.34
N SER A 59 -11.05 8.04 9.59
CA SER A 59 -10.11 7.95 10.71
C SER A 59 -8.91 7.16 10.22
N GLY A 60 -7.70 7.71 10.44
CA GLY A 60 -6.47 7.15 9.91
C GLY A 60 -6.49 5.63 9.96
N ARG A 61 -6.19 4.99 8.84
CA ARG A 61 -5.69 3.61 8.89
C ARG A 61 -4.61 3.66 9.96
N GLU A 62 -4.82 2.95 11.06
CA GLU A 62 -3.72 2.57 11.93
C GLU A 62 -2.66 1.96 11.01
N ASN A 63 -1.67 2.74 10.64
CA ASN A 63 -0.47 2.21 10.04
C ASN A 63 0.25 1.45 11.17
N SER A 64 -0.33 0.30 11.52
CA SER A 64 0.41 -0.64 12.33
C SER A 64 1.57 -1.11 11.45
N THR A 65 2.75 -0.58 11.70
CA THR A 65 3.95 -1.11 11.10
C THR A 65 4.16 -2.51 11.67
N VAL A 66 4.09 -3.48 10.80
CA VAL A 66 4.44 -4.85 11.10
C VAL A 66 5.95 -4.93 11.00
N ASP A 67 6.62 -5.29 12.10
CA ASP A 67 8.08 -5.43 12.07
C ASP A 67 8.49 -6.74 11.38
N ALA A 68 8.32 -6.72 10.07
CA ALA A 68 8.64 -7.84 9.19
C ALA A 68 9.20 -7.36 7.84
N ASP A 69 10.16 -8.11 7.33
CA ASP A 69 10.70 -7.99 5.99
C ASP A 69 10.33 -9.22 5.17
N ILE A 70 9.70 -9.00 4.03
CA ILE A 70 9.18 -10.06 3.18
C ILE A 70 9.82 -9.97 1.80
N VAL A 71 10.50 -11.04 1.40
CA VAL A 71 11.04 -11.18 0.05
C VAL A 71 10.11 -12.10 -0.75
N LEU A 72 9.54 -11.56 -1.82
CA LEU A 72 8.74 -12.29 -2.80
C LEU A 72 9.67 -12.67 -3.96
N MET A 73 9.90 -13.96 -4.18
CA MET A 73 10.67 -14.49 -5.31
C MET A 73 9.70 -15.04 -6.35
N VAL A 74 9.65 -14.45 -7.52
CA VAL A 74 8.66 -14.80 -8.56
C VAL A 74 9.36 -15.33 -9.80
N ASP A 75 9.02 -16.54 -10.15
CA ASP A 75 9.40 -17.16 -11.41
C ASP A 75 8.66 -16.50 -12.57
N THR A 76 9.41 -15.98 -13.52
CA THR A 76 8.89 -15.35 -14.75
C THR A 76 9.40 -16.06 -16.00
N THR A 77 9.82 -17.32 -15.87
CA THR A 77 10.21 -18.14 -17.01
C THR A 77 9.01 -18.47 -17.91
N THR A 78 9.30 -18.91 -19.11
CA THR A 78 8.26 -19.28 -20.11
C THR A 78 7.32 -20.37 -19.60
N SER A 79 7.79 -21.26 -18.72
CA SER A 79 6.98 -22.32 -18.11
C SER A 79 5.80 -21.77 -17.28
N MET A 80 5.95 -20.59 -16.70
CA MET A 80 4.88 -19.91 -15.97
C MET A 80 3.73 -19.41 -16.88
N ALA A 81 3.90 -19.45 -18.20
CA ALA A 81 2.84 -19.25 -19.21
C ALA A 81 1.95 -20.48 -19.42
N ALA A 82 2.29 -21.64 -18.84
CA ALA A 82 1.49 -22.85 -18.98
C ALA A 82 0.07 -22.66 -18.40
N ARG A 83 -0.95 -23.20 -19.13
CA ARG A 83 -2.37 -22.95 -18.86
C ARG A 83 -3.01 -24.07 -18.05
N ASP A 84 -2.38 -24.48 -16.98
CA ASP A 84 -2.87 -25.52 -16.06
C ASP A 84 -3.21 -25.00 -14.66
N HIS A 85 -3.38 -23.68 -14.52
CA HIS A 85 -3.95 -23.09 -13.32
C HIS A 85 -5.44 -22.70 -13.55
N GLY A 86 -6.29 -23.70 -13.71
CA GLY A 86 -7.64 -23.56 -14.26
C GLY A 86 -7.59 -23.27 -15.75
N SER A 87 -8.29 -22.23 -16.21
CA SER A 87 -8.20 -21.75 -17.60
C SER A 87 -7.14 -20.64 -17.76
N LYS A 88 -6.35 -20.37 -16.73
CA LYS A 88 -5.38 -19.26 -16.67
C LYS A 88 -3.95 -19.78 -16.59
N THR A 89 -2.99 -18.87 -16.79
CA THR A 89 -1.57 -19.18 -16.67
C THR A 89 -1.15 -19.35 -15.20
N ARG A 90 -0.07 -20.08 -14.94
CA ARG A 90 0.55 -20.22 -13.61
C ARG A 90 0.92 -18.86 -13.04
N LEU A 91 1.51 -17.97 -13.86
CA LEU A 91 1.87 -16.61 -13.45
C LEU A 91 0.66 -15.82 -12.98
N SER A 92 -0.49 -15.94 -13.64
CA SER A 92 -1.71 -15.26 -13.16
C SER A 92 -2.20 -15.76 -11.81
N GLY A 93 -1.88 -16.99 -11.45
CA GLY A 93 -2.08 -17.53 -10.10
C GLY A 93 -1.15 -16.88 -9.09
N ALA A 94 0.14 -16.82 -9.42
CA ALA A 94 1.17 -16.19 -8.60
C ALA A 94 0.86 -14.71 -8.32
N ILE A 95 0.48 -13.95 -9.34
CA ILE A 95 0.09 -12.53 -9.21
C ILE A 95 -1.05 -12.34 -8.21
N ARG A 96 -2.10 -13.18 -8.29
CA ARG A 96 -3.21 -13.12 -7.32
C ARG A 96 -2.76 -13.44 -5.89
N ASP A 97 -1.86 -14.40 -5.75
CA ASP A 97 -1.35 -14.81 -4.45
C ASP A 97 -0.41 -13.74 -3.85
N ILE A 98 0.36 -13.03 -4.67
CA ILE A 98 1.14 -11.85 -4.24
C ILE A 98 0.22 -10.78 -3.65
N ALA A 99 -0.88 -10.45 -4.31
CA ALA A 99 -1.85 -9.47 -3.79
C ALA A 99 -2.45 -9.92 -2.44
N ARG A 100 -2.68 -11.23 -2.27
CA ARG A 100 -3.14 -11.81 -0.99
C ARG A 100 -2.09 -11.72 0.11
N LEU A 101 -0.83 -12.02 -0.20
CA LEU A 101 0.28 -11.89 0.74
C LEU A 101 0.50 -10.42 1.13
N ALA A 102 0.49 -9.50 0.17
CA ALA A 102 0.62 -8.07 0.42
C ALA A 102 -0.51 -7.55 1.34
N SER A 103 -1.74 -8.00 1.11
CA SER A 103 -2.88 -7.63 1.98
C SER A 103 -2.78 -8.25 3.38
N ALA A 104 -2.37 -9.52 3.48
CA ALA A 104 -2.29 -10.24 4.75
C ALA A 104 -1.19 -9.72 5.68
N PHE A 105 -0.10 -9.25 5.10
CA PHE A 105 1.04 -8.69 5.81
C PHE A 105 1.15 -7.17 5.62
N SER A 106 0.02 -6.49 5.51
CA SER A 106 -0.01 -5.02 5.38
C SER A 106 0.77 -4.36 6.52
N GLY A 107 1.64 -3.39 6.17
CA GLY A 107 2.56 -2.74 7.08
C GLY A 107 3.95 -3.38 7.16
N ALA A 108 4.16 -4.58 6.61
CA ALA A 108 5.49 -5.16 6.44
C ALA A 108 6.26 -4.49 5.29
N ARG A 109 7.58 -4.59 5.31
CA ARG A 109 8.45 -4.18 4.21
C ARG A 109 8.58 -5.30 3.19
N PHE A 110 8.23 -5.03 1.94
CA PHE A 110 8.27 -6.00 0.85
C PHE A 110 9.41 -5.69 -0.13
N THR A 111 10.10 -6.73 -0.57
CA THR A 111 11.02 -6.71 -1.72
C THR A 111 10.50 -7.71 -2.74
N LEU A 112 10.33 -7.29 -3.99
CA LEU A 112 9.94 -8.16 -5.10
C LEU A 112 11.15 -8.51 -5.95
N VAL A 113 11.51 -9.78 -5.97
CA VAL A 113 12.55 -10.34 -6.83
C VAL A 113 11.89 -11.17 -7.91
N THR A 114 12.16 -10.87 -9.16
CA THR A 114 11.77 -11.68 -10.31
C THR A 114 12.98 -12.39 -10.88
N PHE A 115 12.78 -13.57 -11.43
CA PHE A 115 13.87 -14.30 -12.09
C PHE A 115 13.36 -15.09 -13.28
N ASP A 116 14.21 -15.15 -14.26
CA ASP A 116 14.13 -16.02 -15.42
C ASP A 116 15.51 -16.66 -15.68
N ASN A 117 16.31 -16.20 -16.63
CA ASN A 117 17.72 -16.54 -16.77
C ASN A 117 18.60 -15.78 -15.79
N GLU A 118 18.13 -14.65 -15.34
CA GLU A 118 18.77 -13.72 -14.41
C GLU A 118 17.78 -13.29 -13.34
N ALA A 119 18.28 -12.94 -12.18
CA ALA A 119 17.45 -12.37 -11.12
C ALA A 119 17.52 -10.85 -11.15
N ARG A 120 16.39 -10.21 -10.84
CA ARG A 120 16.24 -8.75 -10.76
C ARG A 120 15.40 -8.37 -9.55
N VAL A 121 15.82 -7.34 -8.84
CA VAL A 121 14.96 -6.70 -7.84
C VAL A 121 14.01 -5.76 -8.58
N ALA A 122 12.78 -6.23 -8.78
CA ALA A 122 11.74 -5.46 -9.47
C ALA A 122 11.19 -4.32 -8.60
N VAL A 123 11.09 -4.54 -7.28
CA VAL A 123 10.74 -3.52 -6.29
C VAL A 123 11.67 -3.68 -5.09
N ALA A 124 12.39 -2.62 -4.75
CA ALA A 124 13.19 -2.56 -3.53
C ALA A 124 12.28 -2.44 -2.30
N SER A 125 12.86 -2.63 -1.11
CA SER A 125 12.12 -2.63 0.17
C SER A 125 11.14 -1.44 0.28
N THR A 126 9.85 -1.75 0.40
CA THR A 126 8.78 -0.76 0.54
C THR A 126 7.66 -1.30 1.44
N THR A 127 7.01 -0.42 2.19
CA THR A 127 5.78 -0.72 2.94
C THR A 127 4.52 -0.47 2.11
N ASP A 128 4.65 0.13 0.93
CA ASP A 128 3.53 0.39 0.03
C ASP A 128 3.11 -0.89 -0.71
N THR A 129 2.06 -1.52 -0.18
CA THR A 129 1.47 -2.71 -0.79
C THR A 129 0.86 -2.43 -2.18
N GLY A 130 0.45 -1.19 -2.45
CA GLY A 130 -0.06 -0.78 -3.77
C GLY A 130 1.03 -0.86 -4.84
N THR A 131 2.23 -0.42 -4.53
CA THR A 131 3.41 -0.54 -5.40
C THR A 131 3.73 -2.01 -5.68
N ILE A 132 3.70 -2.89 -4.68
CA ILE A 132 3.94 -4.35 -4.87
C ILE A 132 2.87 -4.96 -5.77
N VAL A 133 1.58 -4.68 -5.52
CA VAL A 133 0.48 -5.22 -6.33
C VAL A 133 0.54 -4.70 -7.76
N SER A 134 0.85 -3.43 -7.95
CA SER A 134 0.98 -2.82 -9.28
C SER A 134 2.15 -3.44 -10.06
N ALA A 135 3.30 -3.61 -9.42
CA ALA A 135 4.45 -4.28 -10.01
C ALA A 135 4.13 -5.75 -10.36
N ALA A 136 3.47 -6.48 -9.45
CA ALA A 136 3.06 -7.86 -9.71
C ALA A 136 2.09 -7.96 -10.90
N ASN A 137 1.12 -7.04 -11.02
CA ASN A 137 0.18 -7.01 -12.15
C ASN A 137 0.84 -6.70 -13.50
N SER A 138 2.01 -6.07 -13.50
CA SER A 138 2.79 -5.79 -14.72
C SER A 138 3.73 -6.93 -15.11
N LEU A 139 3.85 -7.99 -14.30
CA LEU A 139 4.71 -9.12 -14.61
C LEU A 139 4.22 -9.86 -15.85
N THR A 140 5.18 -10.19 -16.70
CA THR A 140 5.02 -11.07 -17.86
C THR A 140 6.06 -12.17 -17.78
N TRP A 141 5.82 -13.27 -18.45
CA TRP A 141 6.85 -14.30 -18.61
C TRP A 141 7.80 -13.97 -19.75
N ARG A 142 9.00 -14.51 -19.67
CA ARG A 142 9.99 -14.38 -20.73
C ARG A 142 9.50 -15.07 -22.00
N GLU A 143 9.61 -14.39 -23.14
CA GLU A 143 9.34 -15.00 -24.45
C GLU A 143 10.39 -16.06 -24.78
N ASP A 144 9.92 -17.17 -25.39
CA ASP A 144 10.78 -18.32 -25.73
C ASP A 144 11.59 -18.09 -27.02
N THR A 145 12.41 -17.04 -27.04
CA THR A 145 13.29 -16.75 -28.18
C THR A 145 14.74 -17.23 -27.97
N LYS A 146 15.09 -17.60 -26.75
CA LYS A 146 16.48 -17.96 -26.37
C LYS A 146 16.47 -18.99 -25.24
N GLY A 147 16.07 -20.22 -25.55
CA GLY A 147 16.01 -21.32 -24.58
C GLY A 147 17.37 -21.69 -23.99
N THR A 148 17.77 -21.06 -22.89
CA THR A 148 18.96 -21.43 -22.12
C THR A 148 18.63 -22.39 -20.98
N GLY A 149 17.38 -22.83 -20.87
CA GLY A 149 16.86 -23.60 -19.75
C GLY A 149 16.55 -22.73 -18.53
N THR A 150 15.83 -23.29 -17.58
CA THR A 150 15.44 -22.66 -16.31
C THR A 150 16.27 -23.24 -15.18
N ASP A 151 16.84 -22.39 -14.31
CA ASP A 151 17.40 -22.76 -13.01
C ASP A 151 16.56 -22.07 -11.92
N ILE A 152 15.84 -22.87 -11.15
CA ILE A 152 14.93 -22.37 -10.10
C ILE A 152 15.65 -21.61 -9.00
N GLY A 153 16.97 -21.82 -8.86
CA GLY A 153 17.81 -21.17 -7.83
C GLY A 153 18.40 -19.83 -8.25
N VAL A 154 18.20 -19.37 -9.48
CA VAL A 154 18.79 -18.11 -9.98
C VAL A 154 18.40 -16.91 -9.11
N GLY A 155 17.19 -16.89 -8.55
CA GLY A 155 16.71 -15.83 -7.68
C GLY A 155 17.35 -15.81 -6.27
N VAL A 156 17.98 -16.89 -5.84
CA VAL A 156 18.47 -17.04 -4.46
C VAL A 156 19.52 -15.98 -4.07
N PRO A 157 20.54 -15.68 -4.87
CA PRO A 157 21.51 -14.65 -4.52
C PRO A 157 20.90 -13.28 -4.26
N ALA A 158 19.94 -12.85 -5.10
CA ALA A 158 19.25 -11.57 -4.94
C ALA A 158 18.37 -11.55 -3.69
N ALA A 159 17.69 -12.67 -3.38
CA ALA A 159 16.92 -12.80 -2.15
C ALA A 159 17.81 -12.77 -0.90
N VAL A 160 18.97 -13.44 -0.94
CA VAL A 160 19.97 -13.42 0.15
C VAL A 160 20.46 -11.98 0.39
N GLU A 161 20.80 -11.24 -0.66
CA GLU A 161 21.24 -9.85 -0.54
C GLU A 161 20.14 -8.97 0.08
N ALA A 162 18.90 -9.13 -0.37
CA ALA A 162 17.75 -8.39 0.19
C ALA A 162 17.54 -8.69 1.69
N LEU A 163 17.63 -9.98 2.08
CA LEU A 163 17.50 -10.40 3.47
C LEU A 163 18.67 -9.94 4.36
N GLN A 164 19.89 -9.88 3.82
CA GLN A 164 21.03 -9.34 4.54
C GLN A 164 20.87 -7.86 4.83
N LYS A 165 20.48 -7.06 3.82
CA LYS A 165 20.15 -5.64 3.99
C LYS A 165 19.02 -5.43 5.00
N ALA A 166 17.97 -6.26 4.94
CA ALA A 166 16.88 -6.22 5.90
C ALA A 166 17.37 -6.50 7.33
N ARG A 167 18.25 -7.51 7.51
CA ARG A 167 18.84 -7.83 8.82
C ARG A 167 19.71 -6.72 9.36
N GLU A 168 20.48 -6.03 8.51
CA GLU A 168 21.28 -4.87 8.90
C GLU A 168 20.43 -3.69 9.33
N SER A 169 19.34 -3.43 8.61
CA SER A 169 18.44 -2.30 8.87
C SER A 169 17.50 -2.54 10.07
N ALA A 170 17.03 -3.78 10.26
CA ALA A 170 16.11 -4.17 11.32
C ALA A 170 16.48 -5.58 11.86
N PRO A 171 17.49 -5.68 12.75
CA PRO A 171 18.00 -6.98 13.20
C PRO A 171 16.97 -7.87 13.87
N GLN A 172 15.97 -7.29 14.55
CA GLN A 172 14.93 -8.01 15.29
C GLN A 172 13.66 -8.28 14.46
N ALA A 173 13.56 -7.72 13.25
CA ALA A 173 12.42 -7.92 12.40
C ALA A 173 12.28 -9.40 11.97
N THR A 174 11.03 -9.83 11.84
CA THR A 174 10.72 -11.15 11.28
C THR A 174 11.03 -11.15 9.78
N ARG A 175 11.87 -12.05 9.32
CA ARG A 175 12.24 -12.15 7.90
C ARG A 175 11.56 -13.36 7.25
N MET A 176 10.80 -13.10 6.19
CA MET A 176 10.03 -14.12 5.48
C MET A 176 10.40 -14.17 4.01
N VAL A 177 10.36 -15.38 3.44
CA VAL A 177 10.52 -15.59 2.00
C VAL A 177 9.31 -16.34 1.47
N PHE A 178 8.74 -15.81 0.39
CA PHE A 178 7.75 -16.52 -0.40
C PHE A 178 8.26 -16.69 -1.82
N TYR A 179 8.48 -17.93 -2.20
CA TYR A 179 8.81 -18.30 -3.57
C TYR A 179 7.53 -18.70 -4.31
N LEU A 180 7.36 -18.21 -5.53
CA LEU A 180 6.20 -18.47 -6.38
C LEU A 180 6.69 -18.93 -7.77
N GLY A 181 6.60 -20.22 -8.05
CA GLY A 181 7.07 -20.81 -9.30
C GLY A 181 6.55 -22.22 -9.50
N ASP A 182 6.96 -22.88 -10.56
CA ASP A 182 6.50 -24.24 -10.91
C ASP A 182 7.57 -25.33 -10.67
N GLY A 183 8.80 -24.92 -10.42
CA GLY A 183 9.91 -25.83 -10.12
C GLY A 183 10.52 -26.53 -11.32
N GLU A 184 10.08 -26.19 -12.54
CA GLU A 184 10.61 -26.83 -13.74
C GLU A 184 12.07 -26.46 -13.96
N GLN A 185 12.96 -27.46 -13.80
CA GLN A 185 14.39 -27.33 -13.98
C GLN A 185 14.78 -27.86 -15.36
N THR A 186 15.06 -26.98 -16.30
CA THR A 186 15.44 -27.36 -17.67
C THR A 186 16.89 -27.01 -18.01
N ALA A 187 17.60 -26.31 -17.12
CA ALA A 187 19.03 -26.12 -17.26
C ALA A 187 19.78 -27.45 -17.11
N THR A 188 20.87 -27.60 -17.85
CA THR A 188 21.72 -28.82 -17.81
C THR A 188 22.49 -28.97 -16.50
N ARG A 189 22.64 -27.88 -15.73
CA ARG A 189 23.26 -27.88 -14.39
C ARG A 189 22.24 -28.22 -13.31
N ALA A 190 22.72 -28.72 -12.17
CA ALA A 190 21.89 -28.92 -11.00
C ALA A 190 21.29 -27.58 -10.53
N PRO A 191 20.06 -27.60 -9.93
CA PRO A 191 19.45 -26.39 -9.39
C PRO A 191 20.36 -25.68 -8.38
N GLY A 192 20.38 -24.35 -8.41
CA GLY A 192 21.04 -23.55 -7.39
C GLY A 192 20.49 -23.88 -6.00
N SER A 193 21.37 -23.93 -4.99
CA SER A 193 20.99 -24.32 -3.63
C SER A 193 20.22 -23.22 -2.91
N PHE A 194 19.11 -23.57 -2.27
CA PHE A 194 18.32 -22.68 -1.40
C PHE A 194 18.85 -22.62 0.04
N ALA A 195 19.87 -23.39 0.39
CA ALA A 195 20.40 -23.47 1.75
C ALA A 195 20.92 -22.12 2.29
N ALA A 196 21.37 -21.21 1.41
CA ALA A 196 21.84 -19.88 1.81
C ALA A 196 20.74 -19.00 2.42
N LEU A 197 19.48 -19.28 2.16
CA LEU A 197 18.34 -18.58 2.76
C LEU A 197 18.13 -18.96 4.23
N LYS A 198 18.41 -20.23 4.60
CA LYS A 198 18.07 -20.81 5.91
C LYS A 198 18.53 -19.97 7.12
N PRO A 199 19.76 -19.43 7.19
CA PRO A 199 20.22 -18.63 8.34
C PRO A 199 19.64 -17.20 8.36
N LEU A 200 18.93 -16.79 7.32
CA LEU A 200 18.43 -15.43 7.15
C LEU A 200 16.91 -15.32 7.35
N VAL A 201 16.18 -16.43 7.23
CA VAL A 201 14.72 -16.45 7.27
C VAL A 201 14.20 -16.99 8.61
N THR A 202 13.12 -16.40 9.09
CA THR A 202 12.37 -16.86 10.26
C THR A 202 11.23 -17.81 9.83
N SER A 203 10.60 -17.53 8.68
CA SER A 203 9.45 -18.27 8.16
C SER A 203 9.31 -18.05 6.66
N GLY A 204 8.39 -18.77 6.03
CA GLY A 204 8.02 -18.58 4.64
C GLY A 204 7.50 -19.85 3.98
N THR A 205 7.14 -19.72 2.72
CA THR A 205 6.55 -20.82 1.95
C THR A 205 7.00 -20.78 0.50
N ILE A 206 7.33 -21.94 -0.03
CA ILE A 206 7.48 -22.16 -1.46
C ILE A 206 6.13 -22.59 -2.02
N TYR A 207 5.55 -21.76 -2.87
CA TYR A 207 4.28 -22.04 -3.56
C TYR A 207 4.54 -22.62 -4.94
N GLY A 208 4.06 -23.85 -5.16
CA GLY A 208 4.19 -24.54 -6.43
C GLY A 208 2.94 -24.43 -7.30
N TYR A 209 3.08 -23.86 -8.50
CA TYR A 209 1.99 -23.69 -9.47
C TYR A 209 2.09 -24.73 -10.59
N GLY A 210 0.93 -25.10 -11.15
CA GLY A 210 0.83 -26.05 -12.25
C GLY A 210 0.67 -27.49 -11.79
N THR A 211 0.65 -28.39 -12.76
CA THR A 211 0.38 -29.83 -12.55
C THR A 211 1.51 -30.69 -13.14
N ALA A 212 1.66 -31.92 -12.60
CA ALA A 212 2.59 -32.89 -13.16
C ALA A 212 2.18 -33.37 -14.57
N LYS A 213 0.89 -33.28 -14.94
CA LYS A 213 0.42 -33.53 -16.30
C LYS A 213 0.92 -32.47 -17.27
N GLY A 214 1.09 -31.24 -16.79
CA GLY A 214 1.53 -30.10 -17.55
C GLY A 214 0.49 -29.54 -18.52
N ALA A 215 0.88 -28.47 -19.21
CA ALA A 215 0.06 -27.80 -20.20
C ALA A 215 0.91 -27.07 -21.25
N PRO A 216 0.32 -26.72 -22.40
CA PRO A 216 0.96 -25.85 -23.38
C PRO A 216 1.21 -24.46 -22.79
N MET A 217 2.29 -23.85 -23.20
CA MET A 217 2.72 -22.50 -22.80
C MET A 217 2.31 -21.50 -23.89
N ALA A 218 1.80 -20.33 -23.47
CA ALA A 218 1.62 -19.22 -24.41
C ALA A 218 2.97 -18.60 -24.78
N ARG A 219 3.13 -18.18 -26.03
CA ARG A 219 4.38 -17.63 -26.57
C ARG A 219 4.75 -16.30 -25.88
N SER A 220 3.79 -15.40 -25.78
CA SER A 220 3.97 -14.14 -25.05
C SER A 220 2.65 -13.66 -24.43
N ALA A 221 2.70 -12.58 -23.67
CA ALA A 221 1.49 -11.96 -23.12
C ALA A 221 0.54 -11.40 -24.21
N PHE A 222 1.09 -11.11 -25.40
CA PHE A 222 0.35 -10.55 -26.54
C PHE A 222 0.06 -11.59 -27.63
N ASP A 223 0.73 -12.74 -27.59
CA ASP A 223 0.54 -13.86 -28.53
C ASP A 223 0.13 -15.12 -27.76
N SER A 224 -1.15 -15.41 -27.80
CA SER A 224 -1.73 -16.58 -27.13
C SER A 224 -1.47 -17.91 -27.87
N SER A 225 -0.77 -17.90 -29.03
CA SER A 225 -0.36 -19.13 -29.70
C SER A 225 0.57 -19.95 -28.80
N ASP A 226 0.53 -21.28 -28.99
CA ASP A 226 1.36 -22.16 -28.18
C ASP A 226 2.82 -22.14 -28.66
N VAL A 227 3.75 -22.18 -27.69
CA VAL A 227 5.16 -22.46 -27.97
C VAL A 227 5.26 -23.83 -28.62
N THR A 228 6.03 -23.91 -29.70
CA THR A 228 6.25 -25.17 -30.43
C THR A 228 7.73 -25.53 -30.45
N TYR A 229 8.01 -26.82 -30.28
CA TYR A 229 9.36 -27.39 -30.42
C TYR A 229 9.29 -28.56 -31.41
N HIS A 230 10.10 -28.52 -32.46
CA HIS A 230 10.06 -29.49 -33.56
C HIS A 230 8.65 -29.73 -34.13
N GLY A 231 7.87 -28.66 -34.32
CA GLY A 231 6.51 -28.71 -34.88
C GLY A 231 5.44 -29.25 -33.92
N ARG A 232 5.77 -29.59 -32.70
CA ARG A 232 4.84 -30.04 -31.66
C ARG A 232 4.70 -28.98 -30.57
N LYS A 233 3.51 -28.89 -29.93
CA LYS A 233 3.31 -28.02 -28.79
C LYS A 233 4.25 -28.42 -27.67
N ALA A 234 4.99 -27.47 -27.16
CA ALA A 234 5.83 -27.66 -25.98
C ALA A 234 4.94 -27.71 -24.73
N ILE A 235 5.07 -28.77 -23.94
CA ILE A 235 4.34 -28.99 -22.70
C ILE A 235 5.29 -28.72 -21.55
N SER A 236 4.93 -27.81 -20.67
CA SER A 236 5.64 -27.55 -19.41
C SER A 236 5.00 -28.36 -18.28
N HIS A 237 5.83 -29.01 -17.47
CA HIS A 237 5.42 -29.85 -16.34
C HIS A 237 5.88 -29.22 -15.03
N ALA A 238 4.97 -29.06 -14.08
CA ALA A 238 5.38 -28.57 -12.75
C ALA A 238 6.14 -29.67 -11.99
N ASP A 239 7.26 -29.29 -11.35
CA ASP A 239 8.06 -30.18 -10.49
C ASP A 239 7.99 -29.80 -9.02
N HIS A 240 6.94 -30.31 -8.38
CA HIS A 240 6.73 -30.09 -6.94
C HIS A 240 7.74 -30.85 -6.07
N VAL A 241 8.43 -31.90 -6.59
CA VAL A 241 9.46 -32.63 -5.86
C VAL A 241 10.71 -31.74 -5.70
N THR A 242 11.13 -31.09 -6.77
CA THR A 242 12.23 -30.13 -6.76
C THR A 242 11.90 -28.95 -5.83
N LEU A 243 10.68 -28.39 -5.88
CA LEU A 243 10.25 -27.32 -4.97
C LEU A 243 10.21 -27.76 -3.50
N THR A 244 9.77 -28.99 -3.21
CA THR A 244 9.79 -29.57 -1.85
C THR A 244 11.22 -29.71 -1.34
N THR A 245 12.15 -30.06 -2.21
CA THR A 245 13.58 -30.17 -1.86
C THR A 245 14.17 -28.80 -1.56
N ALA A 246 13.86 -27.77 -2.40
CA ALA A 246 14.24 -26.38 -2.19
C ALA A 246 13.70 -25.83 -0.84
N ALA A 247 12.44 -26.15 -0.52
CA ALA A 247 11.83 -25.79 0.76
C ALA A 247 12.57 -26.35 1.95
N ARG A 248 12.91 -27.64 1.91
CA ARG A 248 13.72 -28.30 2.97
C ARG A 248 15.09 -27.66 3.11
N GLN A 249 15.78 -27.35 2.01
CA GLN A 249 17.07 -26.68 2.03
C GLN A 249 17.00 -25.31 2.72
N ALA A 250 15.97 -24.51 2.41
CA ALA A 250 15.77 -23.20 2.98
C ALA A 250 15.16 -23.19 4.38
N GLY A 251 14.69 -24.33 4.90
CA GLY A 251 13.93 -24.40 6.16
C GLY A 251 12.52 -23.79 6.05
N LEU A 252 11.94 -23.83 4.85
CA LEU A 252 10.62 -23.28 4.53
C LEU A 252 9.59 -24.41 4.36
N SER A 253 8.30 -24.07 4.40
CA SER A 253 7.23 -24.99 4.02
C SER A 253 7.04 -25.00 2.50
N PHE A 254 6.42 -26.08 2.00
CA PHE A 254 5.97 -26.18 0.62
C PHE A 254 4.45 -26.28 0.57
N ALA A 255 3.81 -25.60 -0.38
CA ALA A 255 2.39 -25.67 -0.64
C ALA A 255 2.07 -25.66 -2.14
N ALA A 256 1.48 -26.73 -2.64
CA ALA A 256 0.96 -26.76 -4.01
C ALA A 256 -0.26 -25.84 -4.13
N ARG A 257 -0.29 -25.03 -5.19
CA ARG A 257 -1.38 -24.10 -5.48
C ARG A 257 -2.33 -24.69 -6.50
N SER A 258 -3.59 -24.79 -6.12
CA SER A 258 -4.66 -25.27 -6.98
C SER A 258 -5.54 -24.12 -7.45
N PRO A 259 -6.05 -24.15 -8.69
CA PRO A 259 -6.97 -23.13 -9.20
C PRO A 259 -8.23 -23.08 -8.32
N GLY A 260 -8.75 -21.86 -8.13
CA GLY A 260 -9.97 -21.64 -7.33
C GLY A 260 -9.78 -21.69 -5.81
N ARG A 261 -8.65 -22.17 -5.32
CA ARG A 261 -8.34 -22.18 -3.88
C ARG A 261 -7.70 -20.86 -3.47
N THR A 262 -8.32 -20.17 -2.52
CA THR A 262 -7.74 -18.96 -1.93
C THR A 262 -6.46 -19.29 -1.17
N LEU A 263 -5.41 -18.50 -1.34
CA LEU A 263 -4.19 -18.62 -0.54
C LEU A 263 -4.51 -18.31 0.93
N THR A 264 -4.11 -19.19 1.83
CA THR A 264 -4.08 -18.96 3.26
C THR A 264 -2.65 -18.62 3.64
N PRO A 265 -2.36 -17.37 4.04
CA PRO A 265 -1.03 -16.99 4.48
C PRO A 265 -0.61 -17.78 5.73
N PRO A 266 0.71 -18.02 5.92
CA PRO A 266 1.17 -18.66 7.15
C PRO A 266 0.83 -17.80 8.37
N GLN A 267 0.42 -18.44 9.46
CA GLN A 267 0.21 -17.78 10.74
C GLN A 267 1.57 -17.54 11.40
N VAL A 268 1.98 -16.29 11.45
CA VAL A 268 3.22 -15.86 12.10
C VAL A 268 2.88 -14.80 13.13
N SER A 269 3.39 -14.96 14.35
CA SER A 269 3.28 -13.91 15.37
C SER A 269 4.19 -12.77 14.99
N LEU A 270 3.60 -11.67 14.57
CA LEU A 270 4.32 -10.47 14.17
C LEU A 270 4.18 -9.42 15.26
N ASN A 271 5.28 -8.80 15.63
CA ASN A 271 5.25 -7.63 16.50
C ASN A 271 4.64 -6.47 15.69
N ARG A 272 3.50 -5.97 16.15
CA ARG A 272 2.87 -4.79 15.59
C ARG A 272 3.20 -3.62 16.49
N THR A 273 3.93 -2.67 15.98
CA THR A 273 4.14 -1.39 16.64
C THR A 273 3.15 -0.41 16.02
N SER A 274 2.13 -0.05 16.76
CA SER A 274 1.24 1.05 16.36
C SER A 274 2.01 2.35 16.59
N HIS A 275 2.58 2.91 15.55
CA HIS A 275 2.95 4.32 15.53
C HIS A 275 1.67 5.09 15.18
N GLU A 276 1.16 5.86 16.15
CA GLU A 276 0.24 6.94 15.85
C GLU A 276 1.00 8.05 15.08
N GLU A 277 1.38 7.78 13.85
CA GLU A 277 1.64 8.87 12.93
C GLU A 277 0.29 9.40 12.47
N GLN A 278 -0.10 10.50 13.08
CA GLN A 278 -1.20 11.34 12.65
C GLN A 278 -0.92 11.91 11.25
N MET A 279 -0.92 11.07 10.23
CA MET A 279 -1.15 11.55 8.88
C MET A 279 -2.66 11.56 8.65
N SER A 280 -3.27 12.66 9.04
CA SER A 280 -4.64 13.00 8.70
C SER A 280 -4.76 13.11 7.18
N ALA A 281 -5.14 12.04 6.52
CA ALA A 281 -5.57 12.08 5.11
C ALA A 281 -7.03 12.58 4.97
N GLY A 282 -7.56 13.21 6.01
CA GLY A 282 -8.88 13.81 5.98
C GLY A 282 -8.87 15.19 5.33
N THR A 283 -9.96 15.55 4.69
CA THR A 283 -10.15 16.91 4.16
C THR A 283 -10.38 17.86 5.33
N ASP A 284 -9.43 18.76 5.57
CA ASP A 284 -9.58 19.85 6.55
C ASP A 284 -10.66 20.82 6.05
N LEU A 285 -11.68 21.04 6.85
CA LEU A 285 -12.78 21.97 6.51
C LEU A 285 -12.51 23.39 7.00
N ALA A 286 -11.42 23.64 7.69
CA ALA A 286 -11.08 24.96 8.26
C ALA A 286 -11.06 26.05 7.18
N TRP A 287 -10.61 25.73 5.95
CA TRP A 287 -10.59 26.69 4.85
C TRP A 287 -12.00 27.14 4.41
N ILE A 288 -13.00 26.23 4.42
CA ILE A 288 -14.40 26.57 4.09
C ILE A 288 -14.95 27.50 5.16
N LEU A 289 -14.74 27.17 6.44
CA LEU A 289 -15.12 28.01 7.56
C LEU A 289 -14.43 29.37 7.51
N GLY A 290 -13.16 29.40 7.07
CA GLY A 290 -12.40 30.62 6.83
C GLY A 290 -13.02 31.53 5.76
N LEU A 291 -13.49 30.96 4.66
CA LEU A 291 -14.21 31.72 3.64
C LEU A 291 -15.51 32.32 4.14
N VAL A 292 -16.27 31.56 4.94
CA VAL A 292 -17.52 32.06 5.56
C VAL A 292 -17.22 33.20 6.54
N ALA A 293 -16.18 33.06 7.36
CA ALA A 293 -15.74 34.10 8.29
C ALA A 293 -15.30 35.38 7.53
N ALA A 294 -14.56 35.23 6.43
CA ALA A 294 -14.14 36.35 5.60
C ALA A 294 -15.35 37.08 4.97
N ALA A 295 -16.37 36.35 4.52
CA ALA A 295 -17.60 36.93 4.02
C ALA A 295 -18.37 37.71 5.10
N ASP A 296 -18.44 37.17 6.33
CA ASP A 296 -19.04 37.86 7.48
C ASP A 296 -18.33 39.19 7.77
N VAL A 297 -16.99 39.20 7.83
CA VAL A 297 -16.19 40.42 8.01
C VAL A 297 -16.45 41.45 6.89
N ALA A 298 -16.54 41.01 5.63
CA ALA A 298 -16.83 41.88 4.50
C ALA A 298 -18.21 42.55 4.64
N VAL A 299 -19.22 41.80 5.10
CA VAL A 299 -20.55 42.35 5.39
C VAL A 299 -20.47 43.39 6.51
N GLN A 300 -19.79 43.14 7.60
CA GLN A 300 -19.61 44.07 8.70
C GLN A 300 -18.90 45.37 8.25
N LEU A 301 -17.85 45.26 7.44
CA LEU A 301 -17.13 46.41 6.88
C LEU A 301 -18.03 47.25 5.98
N THR A 302 -18.82 46.62 5.12
CA THR A 302 -19.77 47.34 4.24
C THR A 302 -20.88 48.05 5.04
N MET A 303 -21.41 47.40 6.07
CA MET A 303 -22.40 48.02 6.98
C MET A 303 -21.78 49.22 7.73
N SER A 304 -20.56 49.09 8.22
CA SER A 304 -19.86 50.16 8.92
C SER A 304 -19.53 51.34 8.00
N ALA A 305 -19.08 51.07 6.78
CA ALA A 305 -18.84 52.09 5.75
C ALA A 305 -20.14 52.88 5.38
N ARG A 306 -21.25 52.14 5.24
CA ARG A 306 -22.57 52.78 4.99
C ARG A 306 -23.01 53.69 6.13
N ARG A 307 -22.78 53.26 7.40
CA ARG A 307 -23.08 54.09 8.59
C ARG A 307 -22.25 55.36 8.63
N LEU A 308 -20.95 55.25 8.36
CA LEU A 308 -20.03 56.38 8.31
C LEU A 308 -20.42 57.38 7.19
N ARG A 309 -20.80 56.90 6.01
CA ARG A 309 -21.28 57.75 4.89
C ARG A 309 -22.60 58.49 5.23
N ARG A 310 -23.52 57.84 5.99
CA ARG A 310 -24.74 58.50 6.45
C ARG A 310 -24.44 59.58 7.50
N ALA A 311 -23.60 59.27 8.50
CA ALA A 311 -23.20 60.19 9.56
C ALA A 311 -22.47 61.46 8.99
N ARG A 312 -21.71 61.30 7.88
CA ARG A 312 -21.06 62.43 7.18
C ARG A 312 -22.01 63.31 6.40
N LYS A 313 -23.20 62.78 5.96
CA LYS A 313 -24.22 63.56 5.29
C LYS A 313 -25.11 64.36 6.23
N ASP A 314 -25.14 63.95 7.48
CA ASP A 314 -25.97 64.56 8.52
C ASP A 314 -25.21 65.63 9.37
N VAL A 315 -23.95 65.96 8.96
CA VAL A 315 -23.20 67.08 9.55
C VAL A 315 -23.36 68.29 8.61
N PRO A 316 -23.96 69.40 9.09
CA PRO A 316 -24.21 70.57 8.29
C PRO A 316 -22.95 71.30 7.80
#